data_6c82195246a8a9be9b3c57422b3fa354
#
_entry.id   6c82195246a8a9be9b3c57422b3fa354
#
_cell.length_a   1.000
_cell.length_b   1.000
_cell.length_c   1.000
_cell.angle_alpha   90.00
_cell.angle_beta   90.00
_cell.angle_gamma   90.00
#
_symmetry.space_group_name_H-M   'P 1'
#
loop_
_entity.id
_entity.type
_entity.pdbx_description
1 polymer ?
#
loop_
_entity_poly.entity_id
_entity_poly.type
_entity_poly.pdbx_seq_one_letter_code
_entity_poly.pdbx_strand_id
1 'polypeptide(L)'
;MKNTLQFHHAALRVDKIDTAVEWYVATLGAVVCYQDDTWALLEVGKISIALVSPNQHPAHIAFACENAGEYGTLAYHRDGSASVYIEDPFGNTIELVETPPGTEC
;
A
#
# COMPACT_ATOMS: atom_id res chain seq x y z
N MET A 1 -14.86 -22.00 0.33
CA MET A 1 -15.37 -20.64 0.18
C MET A 1 -14.25 -19.65 -0.05
N LYS A 2 -14.41 -18.81 -1.02
CA LYS A 2 -13.38 -17.83 -1.32
C LYS A 2 -13.45 -16.64 -0.39
N ASN A 3 -12.31 -16.10 -0.04
CA ASN A 3 -12.25 -14.86 0.69
C ASN A 3 -12.66 -13.71 -0.21
N THR A 4 -13.32 -12.73 0.38
CA THR A 4 -13.63 -11.52 -0.33
C THR A 4 -12.46 -10.56 -0.16
N LEU A 5 -11.76 -10.29 -1.25
CA LEU A 5 -10.66 -9.35 -1.24
C LEU A 5 -11.13 -8.02 -1.80
N GLN A 6 -10.66 -6.94 -1.22
CA GLN A 6 -10.96 -5.61 -1.71
C GLN A 6 -9.65 -4.90 -1.99
N PHE A 7 -9.62 -4.16 -3.08
CA PHE A 7 -8.44 -3.38 -3.40
C PHE A 7 -8.17 -2.38 -2.28
N HIS A 8 -6.93 -2.36 -1.81
CA HIS A 8 -6.53 -1.47 -0.73
C HIS A 8 -5.66 -0.33 -1.25
N HIS A 9 -4.58 -0.66 -1.90
CA HIS A 9 -3.73 0.38 -2.49
C HIS A 9 -2.77 -0.23 -3.50
N ALA A 10 -2.21 0.65 -4.34
CA ALA A 10 -1.07 0.30 -5.18
C ALA A 10 0.13 1.05 -4.63
N ALA A 11 1.27 0.39 -4.55
CA ALA A 11 2.50 1.00 -4.07
C ALA A 11 3.47 1.14 -5.22
N LEU A 12 3.99 2.36 -5.41
CA LEU A 12 4.93 2.69 -6.46
C LEU A 12 6.23 3.17 -5.83
N ARG A 13 7.34 2.73 -6.39
CA ARG A 13 8.65 3.15 -5.90
C ARG A 13 9.02 4.47 -6.53
N VAL A 14 9.47 5.41 -5.70
CA VAL A 14 9.91 6.73 -6.16
C VAL A 14 11.19 7.08 -5.43
N ASP A 15 12.07 7.77 -6.11
CA ASP A 15 13.37 8.12 -5.54
C ASP A 15 13.26 9.23 -4.48
N LYS A 16 12.35 10.17 -4.69
CA LYS A 16 12.16 11.30 -3.77
C LYS A 16 10.67 11.45 -3.49
N ILE A 17 10.32 11.21 -2.24
CA ILE A 17 8.91 11.21 -1.83
C ILE A 17 8.28 12.59 -2.04
N ASP A 18 8.92 13.65 -1.57
CA ASP A 18 8.33 14.98 -1.65
C ASP A 18 8.13 15.44 -3.10
N THR A 19 9.08 15.15 -3.97
CA THR A 19 8.97 15.51 -5.38
C THR A 19 7.83 14.74 -6.04
N ALA A 20 7.71 13.44 -5.72
CA ALA A 20 6.64 12.63 -6.27
C ALA A 20 5.28 13.10 -5.77
N VAL A 21 5.17 13.40 -4.47
CA VAL A 21 3.90 13.89 -3.91
C VAL A 21 3.48 15.17 -4.63
N GLU A 22 4.41 16.09 -4.83
CA GLU A 22 4.08 17.34 -5.52
C GLU A 22 3.54 17.09 -6.92
N TRP A 23 4.15 16.14 -7.62
CA TRP A 23 3.69 15.82 -8.98
C TRP A 23 2.28 15.25 -8.98
N TYR A 24 2.01 14.29 -8.07
CA TYR A 24 0.68 13.67 -8.01
C TYR A 24 -0.39 14.66 -7.59
N VAL A 25 -0.07 15.55 -6.66
CA VAL A 25 -1.03 16.59 -6.25
C VAL A 25 -1.30 17.56 -7.40
N ALA A 26 -0.25 18.04 -8.05
CA ALA A 26 -0.41 19.06 -9.11
C ALA A 26 -1.04 18.48 -10.36
N THR A 27 -0.71 17.24 -10.71
CA THR A 27 -1.11 16.67 -11.99
C THR A 27 -2.43 15.93 -11.89
N LEU A 28 -2.66 15.19 -10.80
CA LEU A 28 -3.82 14.32 -10.68
C LEU A 28 -4.80 14.76 -9.60
N GLY A 29 -4.50 15.85 -8.89
CA GLY A 29 -5.36 16.29 -7.82
C GLY A 29 -5.35 15.38 -6.61
N ALA A 30 -4.24 14.68 -6.37
CA ALA A 30 -4.14 13.77 -5.26
C ALA A 30 -4.30 14.50 -3.92
N VAL A 31 -4.89 13.80 -2.95
CA VAL A 31 -5.00 14.27 -1.57
C VAL A 31 -3.98 13.49 -0.74
N VAL A 32 -3.18 14.21 0.04
CA VAL A 32 -2.16 13.59 0.88
C VAL A 32 -2.82 13.12 2.17
N CYS A 33 -2.78 11.80 2.41
CA CYS A 33 -3.30 11.22 3.64
C CYS A 33 -2.21 11.09 4.69
N TYR A 34 -0.99 10.81 4.24
CA TYR A 34 0.17 10.68 5.11
C TYR A 34 1.42 10.93 4.28
N GLN A 35 2.45 11.48 4.91
CA GLN A 35 3.73 11.68 4.23
C GLN A 35 4.85 11.80 5.25
N ASP A 36 5.93 11.04 5.02
CA ASP A 36 7.19 11.27 5.70
C ASP A 36 8.32 11.07 4.68
N ASP A 37 9.55 10.98 5.16
CA ASP A 37 10.70 10.91 4.25
C ASP A 37 10.80 9.59 3.51
N THR A 38 10.13 8.56 3.97
CA THR A 38 10.28 7.21 3.42
C THR A 38 9.07 6.73 2.66
N TRP A 39 7.89 7.32 2.91
CA TRP A 39 6.70 6.93 2.16
C TRP A 39 5.62 7.98 2.29
N ALA A 40 4.64 7.87 1.41
CA ALA A 40 3.46 8.72 1.46
C ALA A 40 2.26 7.90 1.04
N LEU A 41 1.10 8.24 1.59
CA LEU A 41 -0.17 7.66 1.18
C LEU A 41 -1.03 8.76 0.60
N LEU A 42 -1.46 8.57 -0.63
CA LEU A 42 -2.26 9.53 -1.37
C LEU A 42 -3.59 8.91 -1.75
N GLU A 43 -4.58 9.76 -1.91
CA GLU A 43 -5.85 9.34 -2.50
C GLU A 43 -6.03 10.06 -3.82
N VAL A 44 -6.27 9.29 -4.89
CA VAL A 44 -6.51 9.82 -6.22
C VAL A 44 -7.86 9.26 -6.66
N GLY A 45 -8.85 10.15 -6.78
CA GLY A 45 -10.21 9.68 -6.99
C GLY A 45 -10.64 8.83 -5.80
N LYS A 46 -10.97 7.58 -6.04
CA LYS A 46 -11.35 6.66 -4.98
C LYS A 46 -10.30 5.58 -4.74
N ILE A 47 -9.09 5.82 -5.21
CA ILE A 47 -8.02 4.83 -5.14
C ILE A 47 -6.90 5.36 -4.28
N SER A 48 -6.38 4.51 -3.42
CA SER A 48 -5.21 4.82 -2.59
C SER A 48 -3.94 4.40 -3.28
N ILE A 49 -2.97 5.29 -3.31
CA ILE A 49 -1.65 5.03 -3.88
C ILE A 49 -0.61 5.32 -2.81
N ALA A 50 0.25 4.34 -2.55
CA ALA A 50 1.38 4.52 -1.65
C ALA A 50 2.62 4.80 -2.51
N LEU A 51 3.37 5.83 -2.14
CA LEU A 51 4.66 6.12 -2.75
C LEU A 51 5.72 5.69 -1.75
N VAL A 52 6.63 4.82 -2.15
CA VAL A 52 7.60 4.24 -1.24
C VAL A 52 9.01 4.44 -1.79
N SER A 53 9.95 4.67 -0.88
CA SER A 53 11.33 4.79 -1.30
C SER A 53 11.85 3.40 -1.72
N PRO A 54 12.85 3.35 -2.62
CA PRO A 54 13.30 2.06 -3.16
C PRO A 54 13.83 1.09 -2.13
N ASN A 55 14.27 1.58 -0.98
CA ASN A 55 14.89 0.73 0.04
C ASN A 55 13.88 0.18 1.04
N GLN A 56 12.62 0.58 0.96
CA GLN A 56 11.62 0.20 1.95
C GLN A 56 10.81 -1.01 1.52
N HIS A 57 10.21 -0.93 0.35
CA HIS A 57 9.31 -1.98 -0.12
C HIS A 57 9.41 -2.09 -1.63
N PRO A 58 9.15 -3.27 -2.20
CA PRO A 58 8.96 -3.37 -3.65
C PRO A 58 7.64 -2.71 -4.05
N ALA A 59 7.54 -2.36 -5.31
CA ALA A 59 6.24 -1.97 -5.87
C ALA A 59 5.29 -3.15 -5.73
N HIS A 60 4.03 -2.89 -5.38
CA HIS A 60 3.08 -3.98 -5.17
C HIS A 60 1.65 -3.47 -5.27
N ILE A 61 0.72 -4.43 -5.40
CA ILE A 61 -0.71 -4.17 -5.28
C ILE A 61 -1.15 -4.81 -3.98
N ALA A 62 -1.93 -4.08 -3.18
CA ALA A 62 -2.38 -4.57 -1.90
C ALA A 62 -3.90 -4.77 -1.90
N PHE A 63 -4.33 -5.86 -1.30
CA PHE A 63 -5.74 -6.15 -1.09
C PHE A 63 -6.01 -6.29 0.40
N ALA A 64 -7.11 -5.72 0.86
CA ALA A 64 -7.58 -5.95 2.22
C ALA A 64 -8.12 -7.38 2.31
N CYS A 65 -7.73 -8.10 3.37
CA CYS A 65 -8.03 -9.51 3.52
C CYS A 65 -8.11 -9.84 5.01
N GLU A 66 -9.26 -10.34 5.47
CA GLU A 66 -9.45 -10.59 6.91
C GLU A 66 -8.58 -11.74 7.42
N ASN A 67 -8.20 -12.64 6.55
CA ASN A 67 -7.45 -13.83 6.95
C ASN A 67 -6.13 -13.92 6.21
N ALA A 68 -5.43 -12.81 6.12
CA ALA A 68 -4.16 -12.77 5.40
C ALA A 68 -3.15 -13.77 5.94
N GLY A 69 -3.19 -14.07 7.24
CA GLY A 69 -2.28 -15.03 7.85
C GLY A 69 -2.39 -16.43 7.29
N GLU A 70 -3.48 -16.77 6.60
CA GLU A 70 -3.60 -18.06 5.95
C GLU A 70 -2.75 -18.19 4.69
N TYR A 71 -2.26 -17.06 4.19
CA TYR A 71 -1.43 -17.03 2.97
C TYR A 71 0.06 -17.04 3.28
N GLY A 72 0.44 -16.87 4.55
CA GLY A 72 1.83 -16.84 4.94
C GLY A 72 1.99 -16.22 6.32
N THR A 73 3.22 -15.94 6.69
CA THR A 73 3.52 -15.36 8.00
C THR A 73 3.23 -13.88 8.01
N LEU A 74 2.40 -13.44 8.96
CA LEU A 74 2.06 -12.03 9.10
C LEU A 74 3.27 -11.22 9.56
N ALA A 75 3.47 -10.08 8.92
CA ALA A 75 4.42 -9.06 9.37
C ALA A 75 3.61 -7.86 9.86
N TYR A 76 4.00 -7.34 11.02
CA TYR A 76 3.27 -6.24 11.65
C TYR A 76 3.94 -4.92 11.35
N HIS A 77 3.13 -3.91 11.06
CA HIS A 77 3.60 -2.59 10.67
C HIS A 77 3.39 -1.58 11.80
N ARG A 78 4.06 -0.44 11.69
CA ARG A 78 4.01 0.60 12.74
C ARG A 78 2.61 1.15 12.95
N ASP A 79 1.78 1.14 11.92
CA ASP A 79 0.42 1.68 12.00
C ASP A 79 -0.58 0.70 12.60
N GLY A 80 -0.13 -0.46 13.04
CA GLY A 80 -0.99 -1.47 13.63
C GLY A 80 -1.55 -2.47 12.64
N SER A 81 -1.32 -2.28 11.35
CA SER A 81 -1.75 -3.25 10.37
C SER A 81 -0.77 -4.42 10.32
N ALA A 82 -1.21 -5.51 9.72
CA ALA A 82 -0.38 -6.69 9.51
C ALA A 82 -0.60 -7.18 8.09
N SER A 83 0.43 -7.72 7.48
CA SER A 83 0.29 -8.15 6.09
C SER A 83 1.17 -9.34 5.78
N VAL A 84 0.84 -9.98 4.66
CA VAL A 84 1.63 -11.05 4.05
C VAL A 84 1.96 -10.61 2.64
N TYR A 85 3.22 -10.76 2.26
CA TYR A 85 3.65 -10.51 0.88
C TYR A 85 3.81 -11.84 0.18
N ILE A 86 3.16 -11.98 -0.98
CA ILE A 86 3.29 -13.16 -1.82
C ILE A 86 3.66 -12.70 -3.23
N GLU A 87 4.04 -13.64 -4.07
CA GLU A 87 4.39 -13.32 -5.45
C GLU A 87 3.50 -14.11 -6.39
N ASP A 88 3.14 -13.48 -7.49
CA ASP A 88 2.47 -14.21 -8.56
C ASP A 88 3.51 -15.04 -9.34
N PRO A 89 3.08 -15.86 -10.31
CA PRO A 89 4.03 -16.70 -11.05
C PRO A 89 5.10 -15.93 -11.83
N PHE A 90 4.96 -14.63 -11.99
CA PHE A 90 5.90 -13.82 -12.75
C PHE A 90 6.71 -12.87 -11.87
N GLY A 91 6.65 -13.06 -10.55
CA GLY A 91 7.46 -12.27 -9.63
C GLY A 91 6.88 -10.94 -9.21
N ASN A 92 5.62 -10.69 -9.54
CA ASN A 92 4.97 -9.46 -9.06
C ASN A 92 4.55 -9.63 -7.61
N THR A 93 4.81 -8.61 -6.81
CA THR A 93 4.53 -8.67 -5.38
C THR A 93 3.08 -8.27 -5.12
N ILE A 94 2.41 -9.08 -4.33
CA ILE A 94 1.04 -8.84 -3.88
C ILE A 94 1.06 -8.80 -2.36
N GLU A 95 0.45 -7.78 -1.79
CA GLU A 95 0.32 -7.65 -0.34
C GLU A 95 -1.11 -7.97 0.06
N LEU A 96 -1.28 -8.80 1.09
CA LEU A 96 -2.59 -9.07 1.68
C LEU A 96 -2.57 -8.46 3.06
N VAL A 97 -3.44 -7.48 3.30
CA VAL A 97 -3.37 -6.61 4.47
C VAL A 97 -4.55 -6.85 5.38
N GLU A 98 -4.27 -7.12 6.67
CA GLU A 98 -5.29 -7.03 7.71
C GLU A 98 -5.16 -5.65 8.33
N THR A 99 -6.16 -4.81 8.15
CA THR A 99 -6.09 -3.45 8.64
C THR A 99 -6.96 -3.29 9.87
N PRO A 100 -6.47 -2.56 10.90
CA PRO A 100 -7.34 -2.27 12.03
C PRO A 100 -8.46 -1.32 11.60
N PRO A 101 -9.58 -1.30 12.31
CA PRO A 101 -10.64 -0.36 12.01
C PRO A 101 -10.16 1.08 12.08
N GLY A 102 -10.66 1.92 11.17
CA GLY A 102 -10.36 3.35 11.20
C GLY A 102 -9.04 3.74 10.57
N THR A 103 -8.43 2.88 9.77
CA THR A 103 -7.14 3.19 9.15
C THR A 103 -7.25 3.84 7.77
N GLU A 104 -8.44 4.21 7.38
CA GLU A 104 -8.64 4.84 6.07
C GLU A 104 -8.18 6.28 6.07
N CYS A 105 -7.89 6.79 4.88
CA CYS A 105 -7.47 8.16 4.67
C CYS A 105 -8.52 9.18 5.09
#